data_9398cc6c46a0eb0dc6297702ac6dfc04
#
_entry.id   9398cc6c46a0eb0dc6297702ac6dfc04
#
_cell.length_a   1.000
_cell.length_b   1.000
_cell.length_c   1.000
_cell.angle_alpha   90.00
_cell.angle_beta   90.00
_cell.angle_gamma   90.00
#
_symmetry.space_group_name_H-M   'P 1'
#
loop_
_entity.id
_entity.type
_entity.pdbx_description
1 polymer ?
#
loop_
_entity_poly.entity_id
_entity_poly.type
_entity_poly.pdbx_seq_one_letter_code
_entity_poly.pdbx_strand_id
1 'polypeptide(L)'
;MTKQPDWMTTGAAHVWRPYCQMKTAPPPLAVARTQGARIILEDGRELVDGIASWWTAVHGYNHPHIAAAVTEQLGCAPHVMFGGLAHEPAYRL
;
A
#
# COMPACT_ATOMS: atom_id res chain seq x y z
N MET A 1 -4.04 25.79 6.25
CA MET A 1 -3.97 24.32 6.47
C MET A 1 -4.99 23.64 5.59
N THR A 2 -4.57 22.68 4.78
CA THR A 2 -5.48 21.82 4.02
C THR A 2 -6.29 20.97 4.99
N LYS A 3 -7.60 20.97 4.86
CA LYS A 3 -8.50 20.13 5.66
C LYS A 3 -8.17 18.66 5.39
N GLN A 4 -7.99 17.86 6.43
CA GLN A 4 -7.81 16.42 6.25
C GLN A 4 -9.06 15.79 5.64
N PRO A 5 -8.90 14.77 4.77
CA PRO A 5 -10.06 14.06 4.23
C PRO A 5 -10.86 13.36 5.33
N ASP A 6 -12.16 13.30 5.16
CA ASP A 6 -13.09 12.77 6.16
C ASP A 6 -12.77 11.31 6.54
N TRP A 7 -12.28 10.50 5.60
CA TRP A 7 -11.89 9.11 5.87
C TRP A 7 -10.75 8.99 6.88
N MET A 8 -9.81 9.95 6.90
CA MET A 8 -8.75 9.98 7.93
C MET A 8 -9.30 10.26 9.31
N THR A 9 -10.19 11.24 9.41
CA THR A 9 -10.80 11.63 10.68
C THR A 9 -11.64 10.49 11.25
N THR A 10 -12.45 9.86 10.41
CA THR A 10 -13.30 8.73 10.81
C THR A 10 -12.50 7.48 11.16
N GLY A 11 -11.45 7.19 10.38
CA GLY A 11 -10.65 5.98 10.57
C GLY A 11 -9.60 6.05 11.68
N ALA A 12 -9.21 7.24 12.12
CA ALA A 12 -8.08 7.42 13.04
C ALA A 12 -8.21 6.65 14.36
N ALA A 13 -9.43 6.52 14.88
CA ALA A 13 -9.70 5.80 16.13
C ALA A 13 -9.62 4.26 16.00
N HIS A 14 -9.59 3.74 14.78
CA HIS A 14 -9.68 2.31 14.48
C HIS A 14 -8.41 1.71 13.88
N VAL A 15 -7.36 2.52 13.71
CA VAL A 15 -6.10 2.07 13.10
C VAL A 15 -4.94 2.28 14.07
N TRP A 16 -4.26 1.21 14.43
CA TRP A 16 -3.00 1.26 15.16
C TRP A 16 -1.86 1.49 14.18
N ARG A 17 -1.22 2.64 14.30
CA ARG A 17 -0.06 2.98 13.46
C ARG A 17 1.23 2.40 14.05
N PRO A 18 2.15 1.92 13.19
CA PRO A 18 3.41 1.36 13.65
C PRO A 18 4.34 2.46 14.21
N TYR A 19 5.16 2.08 15.19
CA TYR A 19 6.25 2.90 15.73
C TYR A 19 5.84 4.31 16.15
N CYS A 20 4.63 4.47 16.70
CA CYS A 20 4.19 5.76 17.21
C CYS A 20 3.31 5.64 18.44
N GLN A 21 3.35 6.69 19.27
CA GLN A 21 2.44 6.84 20.40
C GLN A 21 1.17 7.55 19.91
N MET A 22 0.02 6.91 20.06
CA MET A 22 -1.25 7.39 19.47
C MET A 22 -1.69 8.77 19.98
N LYS A 23 -1.33 9.13 21.23
CA LYS A 23 -1.71 10.43 21.81
C LYS A 23 -0.85 11.58 21.33
N THR A 24 0.41 11.33 21.01
CA THR A 24 1.41 12.39 20.76
C THR A 24 1.92 12.42 19.32
N ALA A 25 1.70 11.36 18.54
CA ALA A 25 2.14 11.34 17.17
C ALA A 25 1.35 12.34 16.32
N PRO A 26 2.02 13.08 15.40
CA PRO A 26 1.31 13.95 14.49
C PRO A 26 0.38 13.14 13.56
N PRO A 27 -0.66 13.76 13.01
CA PRO A 27 -1.49 13.11 12.01
C PRO A 27 -0.65 12.60 10.83
N PRO A 28 -0.94 11.42 10.29
CA PRO A 28 -0.26 10.94 9.09
C PRO A 28 -0.61 11.77 7.87
N LEU A 29 0.21 11.70 6.83
CA LEU A 29 -0.09 12.33 5.55
C LEU A 29 -1.08 11.46 4.76
N ALA A 30 -2.09 12.11 4.17
CA ALA A 30 -3.09 11.44 3.37
C ALA A 30 -2.56 11.17 1.96
N VAL A 31 -2.39 9.91 1.60
CA VAL A 31 -1.92 9.49 0.28
C VAL A 31 -3.10 9.26 -0.64
N ALA A 32 -3.11 9.95 -1.80
CA ALA A 32 -4.11 9.74 -2.84
C ALA A 32 -3.70 8.61 -3.80
N ARG A 33 -2.43 8.56 -4.21
CA ARG A 33 -1.91 7.54 -5.13
C ARG A 33 -0.39 7.47 -5.07
N THR A 34 0.14 6.45 -5.71
CA THR A 34 1.59 6.23 -5.83
C THR A 34 1.94 5.91 -7.28
N GLN A 35 3.18 6.20 -7.68
CA GLN A 35 3.71 5.82 -8.99
C GLN A 35 5.24 5.89 -8.99
N GLY A 36 5.92 4.83 -9.42
CA GLY A 36 7.38 4.80 -9.47
C GLY A 36 8.00 5.08 -8.09
N ALA A 37 8.80 6.13 -7.97
CA ALA A 37 9.39 6.58 -6.71
C ALA A 37 8.57 7.68 -6.01
N ARG A 38 7.34 7.95 -6.47
CA ARG A 38 6.53 9.09 -6.03
C ARG A 38 5.34 8.65 -5.19
N ILE A 39 5.11 9.39 -4.12
CA ILE A 39 3.88 9.37 -3.33
C ILE A 39 3.16 10.69 -3.58
N ILE A 40 1.92 10.62 -4.03
CA ILE A 40 1.08 11.80 -4.30
C ILE A 40 0.04 11.91 -3.20
N LEU A 41 0.05 13.05 -2.51
CA LEU A 41 -0.86 13.31 -1.41
C LEU A 41 -2.21 13.84 -1.90
N GLU A 42 -3.21 13.75 -1.04
CA GLU A 42 -4.56 14.29 -1.31
C GLU A 42 -4.57 15.81 -1.55
N ASP A 43 -3.58 16.54 -1.02
CA ASP A 43 -3.42 17.97 -1.25
C ASP A 43 -2.61 18.31 -2.53
N GLY A 44 -2.25 17.29 -3.32
CA GLY A 44 -1.54 17.43 -4.59
C GLY A 44 -0.02 17.49 -4.49
N ARG A 45 0.57 17.50 -3.29
CA ARG A 45 2.03 17.44 -3.15
C ARG A 45 2.57 16.10 -3.62
N GLU A 46 3.69 16.15 -4.30
CA GLU A 46 4.46 14.95 -4.68
C GLU A 46 5.69 14.80 -3.78
N LEU A 47 5.82 13.63 -3.19
CA LEU A 47 6.97 13.27 -2.36
C LEU A 47 7.80 12.21 -3.05
N VAL A 48 9.12 12.27 -2.91
CA VAL A 48 10.01 11.17 -3.29
C VAL A 48 10.11 10.20 -2.11
N ASP A 49 9.78 8.93 -2.35
CA ASP A 49 9.95 7.89 -1.34
C ASP A 49 11.36 7.30 -1.40
N GLY A 50 12.26 7.84 -0.58
CA GLY A 50 13.66 7.40 -0.52
C GLY A 50 13.88 6.11 0.26
N ILE A 51 12.84 5.57 0.92
CA ILE A 51 12.92 4.33 1.70
C ILE A 51 12.07 3.19 1.16
N ALA A 52 11.48 3.39 -0.03
CA ALA A 52 10.68 2.38 -0.74
C ALA A 52 9.61 1.72 0.15
N SER A 53 8.86 2.51 0.92
CA SER A 53 7.86 2.02 1.89
C SER A 53 8.42 0.91 2.79
N TRP A 54 9.55 1.17 3.45
CA TRP A 54 10.28 0.17 4.25
C TRP A 54 10.67 -1.06 3.42
N TRP A 55 11.26 -0.82 2.25
CA TRP A 55 11.80 -1.83 1.32
C TRP A 55 10.78 -2.63 0.53
N THR A 56 9.49 -2.40 0.72
CA THR A 56 8.45 -3.17 0.02
C THR A 56 8.28 -2.77 -1.45
N ALA A 57 8.56 -1.51 -1.79
CA ALA A 57 8.44 -0.99 -3.16
C ALA A 57 9.77 -1.06 -3.93
N VAL A 58 10.46 -2.20 -3.88
CA VAL A 58 11.81 -2.41 -4.46
C VAL A 58 11.87 -2.08 -5.95
N HIS A 59 10.83 -2.39 -6.70
CA HIS A 59 10.72 -2.14 -8.14
C HIS A 59 9.95 -0.86 -8.49
N GLY A 60 9.74 0.00 -7.50
CA GLY A 60 8.86 1.15 -7.60
C GLY A 60 7.40 0.81 -7.38
N TYR A 61 6.62 1.84 -7.09
CA TYR A 61 5.18 1.70 -6.94
C TYR A 61 4.50 1.42 -8.26
N ASN A 62 3.53 0.53 -8.26
CA ASN A 62 2.65 0.28 -9.39
C ASN A 62 3.43 -0.14 -10.66
N HIS A 63 4.47 -0.96 -10.50
CA HIS A 63 5.24 -1.46 -11.63
C HIS A 63 4.31 -2.20 -12.60
N PRO A 64 4.24 -1.82 -13.89
CA PRO A 64 3.21 -2.32 -14.80
C PRO A 64 3.26 -3.84 -15.00
N HIS A 65 4.44 -4.43 -15.05
CA HIS A 65 4.58 -5.89 -15.16
C HIS A 65 4.02 -6.63 -13.94
N ILE A 66 4.35 -6.15 -12.74
CA ILE A 66 3.86 -6.74 -11.48
C ILE A 66 2.34 -6.55 -11.36
N ALA A 67 1.84 -5.34 -11.65
CA ALA A 67 0.41 -5.05 -11.61
C ALA A 67 -0.38 -5.94 -12.57
N ALA A 68 0.12 -6.14 -13.79
CA ALA A 68 -0.51 -7.03 -14.78
C ALA A 68 -0.53 -8.49 -14.31
N ALA A 69 0.58 -9.00 -13.79
CA ALA A 69 0.67 -10.37 -13.29
C ALA A 69 -0.27 -10.61 -12.10
N VAL A 70 -0.36 -9.67 -11.16
CA VAL A 70 -1.29 -9.76 -10.03
C VAL A 70 -2.74 -9.73 -10.52
N THR A 71 -3.08 -8.84 -11.45
CA THR A 71 -4.42 -8.74 -12.01
C THR A 71 -4.84 -10.04 -12.71
N GLU A 72 -3.95 -10.63 -13.49
CA GLU A 72 -4.20 -11.92 -14.15
C GLU A 72 -4.44 -13.04 -13.13
N GLN A 73 -3.57 -13.14 -12.11
CA GLN A 73 -3.71 -14.17 -11.08
C GLN A 73 -4.99 -13.99 -10.24
N LEU A 74 -5.40 -12.76 -9.95
CA LEU A 74 -6.67 -12.48 -9.27
C LEU A 74 -7.88 -13.00 -10.06
N GLY A 75 -7.84 -12.91 -11.38
CA GLY A 75 -8.88 -13.44 -12.27
C GLY A 75 -8.90 -14.98 -12.36
N CYS A 76 -7.80 -15.64 -12.03
CA CYS A 76 -7.64 -17.09 -12.11
C CYS A 76 -7.89 -17.77 -10.75
N ALA A 77 -7.07 -17.46 -9.75
CA ALA A 77 -7.17 -18.01 -8.39
C ALA A 77 -6.51 -17.05 -7.39
N PRO A 78 -7.28 -16.15 -6.75
CA PRO A 78 -6.72 -15.17 -5.81
C PRO A 78 -6.21 -15.83 -4.52
N HIS A 79 -6.80 -16.93 -4.14
CA HIS A 79 -6.40 -17.70 -2.97
C HIS A 79 -6.91 -19.13 -3.07
N VAL A 80 -6.17 -20.05 -2.47
CA VAL A 80 -6.61 -21.41 -2.17
C VAL A 80 -5.92 -21.89 -0.91
N MET A 81 -6.62 -22.66 -0.07
CA MET A 81 -5.98 -23.28 1.10
C MET A 81 -4.98 -24.34 0.66
N PHE A 82 -3.85 -24.48 1.36
CA PHE A 82 -2.85 -25.52 1.08
C PHE A 82 -3.07 -26.82 1.84
N GLY A 83 -4.18 -26.99 2.51
CA GLY A 83 -4.61 -28.24 3.12
C GLY A 83 -5.12 -29.24 2.07
N GLY A 84 -4.21 -29.88 1.34
CA GLY A 84 -4.54 -30.84 0.28
C GLY A 84 -4.72 -30.27 -1.12
N LEU A 85 -4.57 -28.93 -1.28
CA LEU A 85 -4.65 -28.24 -2.55
C LEU A 85 -3.34 -27.49 -2.84
N ALA A 86 -3.08 -27.18 -4.10
CA ALA A 86 -1.93 -26.43 -4.54
C ALA A 86 -2.26 -25.53 -5.75
N HIS A 87 -1.48 -24.49 -5.97
CA HIS A 87 -1.54 -23.70 -7.18
C HIS A 87 -0.14 -23.38 -7.73
N GLU A 88 -0.07 -23.16 -9.03
CA GLU A 88 1.17 -23.02 -9.77
C GLU A 88 2.10 -21.91 -9.25
N PRO A 89 1.62 -20.68 -8.95
CA PRO A 89 2.51 -19.61 -8.52
C PRO A 89 3.32 -19.96 -7.26
N ALA A 90 2.73 -20.64 -6.29
CA ALA A 90 3.44 -21.03 -5.07
C ALA A 90 4.50 -22.09 -5.31
N TYR A 91 4.29 -22.97 -6.27
CA TYR A 91 5.25 -24.04 -6.60
C TYR A 91 6.37 -23.56 -7.52
N ARG A 92 6.15 -22.48 -8.28
CA ARG A 92 7.19 -21.89 -9.13
C ARG A 92 8.10 -20.90 -8.39
N LEU A 93 7.69 -20.40 -7.24
CA LEU A 93 8.46 -19.46 -6.44
C LEU A 93 9.74 -20.14 -5.89
#